data_7b7c4ded91326285789cab3055610ba4
#
_entry.id   7b7c4ded91326285789cab3055610ba4
#
_cell.length_a   1.000
_cell.length_b   1.000
_cell.length_c   1.000
_cell.angle_alpha   90.00
_cell.angle_beta   90.00
_cell.angle_gamma   90.00
#
_symmetry.space_group_name_H-M   'P 1'
#
loop_
_entity.id
_entity.type
_entity.pdbx_description
1 polymer ?
#
loop_
_entity_poly.entity_id
_entity_poly.type
_entity_poly.pdbx_seq_one_letter_code
_entity_poly.pdbx_strand_id
1 'polypeptide(L)'
;MTVTGERARTEPRTDRPRLRLAMLVVGLLSVLAAGLGIGVRATHGGHAAVDEPQYLLSALSLWQDHDLDISDELADRRFLAFHDLDLPVQTAVRPDGGQLSPHDPLLPVLLAVPMGLGGWVAAKLTLAMLAGILAALLLWVAVRRFAVPPRLAVPGVALATCTAPLAVYGQQVYPELPAALAALVAVAALTVPRPTPRTLAVLALAIIALPWLSVKYAPVGAALYLVVAVGLGREHRRRAAAVLTGVLAAGAVAYLAVHKAIYGGITAYATGDQFQSSGEFGVVGLHPDYPGRSIRLLGLLVDRDFGIAAWQPAWFLVIPALAALLAGRPRHWPALVAPLLVGWATATWVALTMQGYWWPGRQLVVVLPLAVLVILVWLARAGRAVVVTAAALAVAGVGYYAALLVTGSVSNTTWVLAPDDLVLHWPAALLLPDDRDVTTADQVRYAAWVVVAATTALLALRTARRSGRAPAASRTSR
;
A
#
# COMPACT_ATOMS: atom_id res chain seq x y z
N MET A 1 12.58 -46.89 16.57
CA MET A 1 12.53 -45.65 15.81
C MET A 1 11.85 -44.61 16.67
N THR A 2 12.63 -43.85 17.41
CA THR A 2 12.17 -42.84 18.37
C THR A 2 11.98 -41.51 17.64
N VAL A 3 10.72 -41.10 17.47
CA VAL A 3 10.36 -39.79 16.91
C VAL A 3 10.61 -38.77 18.01
N THR A 4 11.72 -38.03 17.90
CA THR A 4 12.01 -36.87 18.75
C THR A 4 11.04 -35.75 18.38
N GLY A 5 10.04 -35.57 19.26
CA GLY A 5 9.09 -34.44 19.17
C GLY A 5 9.82 -33.12 19.34
N GLU A 6 9.83 -32.33 18.27
CA GLU A 6 10.24 -30.94 18.28
C GLU A 6 9.27 -30.14 19.17
N ARG A 7 9.71 -29.89 20.43
CA ARG A 7 8.95 -29.08 21.38
C ARG A 7 8.73 -27.70 20.77
N ALA A 8 7.48 -27.42 20.46
CA ALA A 8 7.05 -26.05 20.19
C ALA A 8 7.52 -25.17 21.36
N ARG A 9 8.43 -24.23 21.09
CA ARG A 9 8.85 -23.23 22.09
C ARG A 9 7.62 -22.45 22.49
N THR A 10 7.07 -22.77 23.65
CA THR A 10 6.05 -21.97 24.33
C THR A 10 6.72 -20.66 24.73
N GLU A 11 6.29 -19.56 24.12
CA GLU A 11 6.77 -18.23 24.51
C GLU A 11 6.53 -17.95 25.99
N PRO A 12 7.47 -17.25 26.64
CA PRO A 12 7.26 -16.78 28.01
C PRO A 12 5.99 -15.93 28.06
N ARG A 13 5.10 -16.21 28.98
CA ARG A 13 3.82 -15.53 29.18
C ARG A 13 3.96 -14.01 29.39
N THR A 14 5.14 -13.55 29.76
CA THR A 14 5.50 -12.16 30.07
C THR A 14 5.64 -11.25 28.85
N ASP A 15 5.86 -11.78 27.62
CA ASP A 15 6.06 -10.96 26.43
C ASP A 15 4.76 -10.50 25.75
N ARG A 16 3.64 -11.16 26.04
CA ARG A 16 2.34 -10.82 25.42
C ARG A 16 1.82 -9.42 25.80
N PRO A 17 1.82 -8.99 27.08
CA PRO A 17 1.34 -7.65 27.44
C PRO A 17 2.24 -6.54 26.88
N ARG A 18 3.56 -6.73 26.85
CA ARG A 18 4.50 -5.76 26.25
C ARG A 18 4.28 -5.57 24.76
N LEU A 19 4.04 -6.65 24.00
CA LEU A 19 3.73 -6.56 22.58
C LEU A 19 2.39 -5.84 22.34
N ARG A 20 1.35 -6.12 23.15
CA ARG A 20 0.06 -5.41 23.04
C ARG A 20 0.20 -3.91 23.27
N LEU A 21 0.96 -3.53 24.30
CA LEU A 21 1.24 -2.11 24.56
C LEU A 21 2.01 -1.47 23.40
N ALA A 22 3.03 -2.15 22.86
CA ALA A 22 3.77 -1.66 21.72
C ALA A 22 2.88 -1.49 20.46
N MET A 23 1.96 -2.44 20.20
CA MET A 23 0.99 -2.35 19.13
C MET A 23 0.05 -1.14 19.32
N LEU A 24 -0.44 -0.92 20.53
CA LEU A 24 -1.27 0.25 20.86
C LEU A 24 -0.50 1.56 20.62
N VAL A 25 0.72 1.65 21.15
CA VAL A 25 1.54 2.87 21.02
C VAL A 25 1.87 3.15 19.56
N VAL A 26 2.33 2.14 18.79
CA VAL A 26 2.64 2.32 17.36
C VAL A 26 1.39 2.66 16.56
N GLY A 27 0.25 2.03 16.87
CA GLY A 27 -1.04 2.36 16.26
C GLY A 27 -1.45 3.81 16.54
N LEU A 28 -1.39 4.27 17.79
CA LEU A 28 -1.71 5.65 18.16
C LEU A 28 -0.76 6.66 17.51
N LEU A 29 0.54 6.37 17.43
CA LEU A 29 1.50 7.22 16.73
C LEU A 29 1.16 7.34 15.24
N SER A 30 0.74 6.24 14.60
CA SER A 30 0.33 6.26 13.20
C SER A 30 -0.97 7.06 12.98
N VAL A 31 -1.96 6.91 13.89
CA VAL A 31 -3.17 7.76 13.88
C VAL A 31 -2.80 9.23 14.01
N LEU A 32 -1.92 9.57 14.94
CA LEU A 32 -1.47 10.94 15.16
C LEU A 32 -0.74 11.48 13.93
N ALA A 33 0.22 10.72 13.38
CA ALA A 33 0.98 11.15 12.21
C ALA A 33 0.08 11.42 11.00
N ALA A 34 -0.89 10.54 10.70
CA ALA A 34 -1.88 10.77 9.66
C ALA A 34 -2.82 11.93 10.01
N GLY A 35 -3.30 11.98 11.26
CA GLY A 35 -4.23 12.99 11.75
C GLY A 35 -3.70 14.42 11.65
N LEU A 36 -2.40 14.63 11.90
CA LEU A 36 -1.75 15.94 11.73
C LEU A 36 -1.83 16.48 10.30
N GLY A 37 -1.98 15.59 9.31
CA GLY A 37 -2.10 15.98 7.91
C GLY A 37 -3.52 16.31 7.44
N ILE A 38 -4.57 16.10 8.25
CA ILE A 38 -5.97 16.25 7.80
C ILE A 38 -6.29 17.68 7.35
N GLY A 39 -5.75 18.67 8.03
CA GLY A 39 -5.95 20.08 7.70
C GLY A 39 -5.07 20.61 6.56
N VAL A 40 -4.07 19.86 6.13
CA VAL A 40 -3.19 20.24 5.02
C VAL A 40 -3.97 20.14 3.71
N ARG A 41 -3.84 21.16 2.85
CA ARG A 41 -4.54 21.18 1.56
C ARG A 41 -3.89 20.19 0.58
N ALA A 42 -4.69 19.61 -0.29
CA ALA A 42 -4.24 18.59 -1.25
C ALA A 42 -3.69 19.23 -2.54
N THR A 43 -4.51 19.88 -3.34
CA THR A 43 -4.13 20.62 -4.55
C THR A 43 -5.08 21.80 -4.76
N HIS A 44 -4.60 22.84 -5.43
CA HIS A 44 -5.41 23.98 -5.84
C HIS A 44 -6.30 24.58 -4.73
N GLY A 45 -5.84 24.49 -3.48
CA GLY A 45 -6.55 25.04 -2.33
C GLY A 45 -7.58 24.11 -1.68
N GLY A 46 -7.84 22.91 -2.20
CA GLY A 46 -8.80 21.96 -1.64
C GLY A 46 -8.27 21.12 -0.47
N HIS A 47 -9.14 20.74 0.46
CA HIS A 47 -8.84 19.72 1.48
C HIS A 47 -8.97 18.30 0.93
N ALA A 48 -9.69 18.14 -0.17
CA ALA A 48 -9.80 16.92 -0.96
C ALA A 48 -9.58 17.28 -2.43
N ALA A 49 -8.86 16.46 -3.19
CA ALA A 49 -8.51 16.77 -4.56
C ALA A 49 -8.52 15.52 -5.44
N VAL A 50 -8.57 15.74 -6.75
CA VAL A 50 -8.54 14.72 -7.80
C VAL A 50 -9.73 13.76 -7.65
N ASP A 51 -9.51 12.53 -7.16
CA ASP A 51 -10.56 11.52 -6.99
C ASP A 51 -11.23 11.60 -5.60
N GLU A 52 -10.58 12.25 -4.61
CA GLU A 52 -11.11 12.31 -3.24
C GLU A 52 -12.53 12.91 -3.16
N PRO A 53 -12.85 14.02 -3.89
CA PRO A 53 -14.19 14.58 -3.93
C PRO A 53 -15.24 13.56 -4.38
N GLN A 54 -14.92 12.73 -5.38
CA GLN A 54 -15.84 11.74 -5.93
C GLN A 54 -16.20 10.66 -4.89
N TYR A 55 -15.22 10.20 -4.11
CA TYR A 55 -15.48 9.27 -3.01
C TYR A 55 -16.30 9.90 -1.88
N LEU A 56 -16.05 11.18 -1.56
CA LEU A 56 -16.79 11.89 -0.51
C LEU A 56 -18.24 12.17 -0.92
N LEU A 57 -18.49 12.58 -2.18
CA LEU A 57 -19.83 12.78 -2.69
C LEU A 57 -20.60 11.46 -2.73
N SER A 58 -20.01 10.38 -3.24
CA SER A 58 -20.66 9.06 -3.22
C SER A 58 -20.92 8.56 -1.79
N ALA A 59 -20.07 8.88 -0.82
CA ALA A 59 -20.32 8.56 0.58
C ALA A 59 -21.45 9.40 1.19
N LEU A 60 -21.60 10.64 0.76
CA LEU A 60 -22.68 11.56 1.18
C LEU A 60 -24.02 11.10 0.62
N SER A 61 -24.10 10.81 -0.69
CA SER A 61 -25.28 10.25 -1.36
C SER A 61 -25.75 8.93 -0.69
N LEU A 62 -24.82 8.00 -0.43
CA LEU A 62 -25.15 6.77 0.33
C LEU A 62 -25.74 7.05 1.71
N TRP A 63 -25.31 8.11 2.39
CA TRP A 63 -25.83 8.48 3.69
C TRP A 63 -27.20 9.17 3.62
N GLN A 64 -27.41 10.06 2.65
CA GLN A 64 -28.59 10.93 2.55
C GLN A 64 -29.71 10.26 1.73
N ASP A 65 -29.35 9.71 0.57
CA ASP A 65 -30.26 9.26 -0.46
C ASP A 65 -30.31 7.74 -0.61
N HIS A 66 -29.36 7.05 0.04
CA HIS A 66 -29.22 5.58 0.03
C HIS A 66 -28.89 5.00 -1.36
N ASP A 67 -28.24 5.79 -2.22
CA ASP A 67 -27.77 5.36 -3.52
C ASP A 67 -26.31 5.82 -3.82
N LEU A 68 -25.86 5.72 -5.06
CA LEU A 68 -24.52 6.10 -5.51
C LEU A 68 -24.57 7.22 -6.57
N ASP A 69 -25.74 7.71 -6.88
CA ASP A 69 -25.93 8.83 -7.80
C ASP A 69 -25.49 10.12 -7.09
N ILE A 70 -24.59 10.85 -7.71
CA ILE A 70 -24.04 12.09 -7.16
C ILE A 70 -24.45 13.34 -7.98
N SER A 71 -25.51 13.20 -8.82
CA SER A 71 -25.93 14.27 -9.70
C SER A 71 -26.45 15.50 -8.93
N ASP A 72 -27.19 15.28 -7.87
CA ASP A 72 -27.70 16.34 -7.01
C ASP A 72 -26.62 16.93 -6.09
N GLU A 73 -25.71 16.13 -5.54
CA GLU A 73 -24.55 16.65 -4.81
C GLU A 73 -23.67 17.55 -5.71
N LEU A 74 -23.51 17.20 -6.96
CA LEU A 74 -22.80 18.01 -7.94
C LEU A 74 -23.58 19.31 -8.27
N ALA A 75 -24.89 19.19 -8.52
CA ALA A 75 -25.77 20.32 -8.82
C ALA A 75 -25.84 21.33 -7.65
N ASP A 76 -25.96 20.82 -6.43
CA ASP A 76 -25.97 21.60 -5.19
C ASP A 76 -24.59 22.06 -4.75
N ARG A 77 -23.53 21.67 -5.48
CA ARG A 77 -22.13 22.02 -5.17
C ARG A 77 -21.71 21.61 -3.77
N ARG A 78 -22.16 20.46 -3.28
CA ARG A 78 -21.85 19.95 -1.92
C ARG A 78 -20.34 19.76 -1.70
N PHE A 79 -19.55 19.66 -2.76
CA PHE A 79 -18.10 19.60 -2.72
C PHE A 79 -17.44 20.88 -2.17
N LEU A 80 -18.12 22.04 -2.16
CA LEU A 80 -17.58 23.28 -1.60
C LEU A 80 -17.26 23.18 -0.10
N ALA A 81 -17.80 22.18 0.61
CA ALA A 81 -17.41 21.88 1.98
C ALA A 81 -15.94 21.44 2.15
N PHE A 82 -15.30 20.96 1.07
CA PHE A 82 -13.94 20.40 1.12
C PHE A 82 -13.08 20.71 -0.12
N HIS A 83 -13.63 21.42 -1.10
CA HIS A 83 -12.92 21.81 -2.30
C HIS A 83 -13.39 23.19 -2.76
N ASP A 84 -12.48 24.17 -2.88
CA ASP A 84 -12.82 25.58 -3.04
C ASP A 84 -13.16 25.98 -4.49
N LEU A 85 -12.87 25.11 -5.47
CA LEU A 85 -13.02 25.35 -6.90
C LEU A 85 -14.02 24.38 -7.52
N ASP A 86 -14.46 24.68 -8.75
CA ASP A 86 -15.25 23.73 -9.52
C ASP A 86 -14.47 22.42 -9.76
N LEU A 87 -15.16 21.30 -9.60
CA LEU A 87 -14.55 20.01 -9.82
C LEU A 87 -14.34 19.73 -11.31
N PRO A 88 -13.21 19.12 -11.71
CA PRO A 88 -13.07 18.62 -13.05
C PRO A 88 -14.11 17.51 -13.31
N VAL A 89 -14.64 17.48 -14.53
CA VAL A 89 -15.60 16.46 -14.94
C VAL A 89 -14.94 15.10 -14.90
N GLN A 90 -15.50 14.19 -14.15
CA GLN A 90 -15.03 12.80 -14.06
C GLN A 90 -16.14 11.77 -14.38
N THR A 91 -17.40 12.20 -14.31
CA THR A 91 -18.58 11.34 -14.48
C THR A 91 -19.28 11.65 -15.79
N ALA A 92 -19.61 10.63 -16.57
CA ALA A 92 -20.50 10.77 -17.70
C ALA A 92 -21.96 10.89 -17.22
N VAL A 93 -22.72 11.78 -17.86
CA VAL A 93 -24.17 11.90 -17.61
C VAL A 93 -24.89 10.73 -18.27
N ARG A 94 -25.66 9.99 -17.53
CA ARG A 94 -26.46 8.84 -17.99
C ARG A 94 -27.73 9.32 -18.74
N PRO A 95 -28.39 8.45 -19.52
CA PRO A 95 -29.62 8.81 -20.21
C PRO A 95 -30.78 9.23 -19.27
N ASP A 96 -30.77 8.77 -18.03
CA ASP A 96 -31.72 9.15 -16.96
C ASP A 96 -31.34 10.45 -16.24
N GLY A 97 -30.21 11.07 -16.59
CA GLY A 97 -29.66 12.27 -15.98
C GLY A 97 -28.76 11.99 -14.78
N GLY A 98 -28.69 10.76 -14.30
CA GLY A 98 -27.85 10.37 -13.16
C GLY A 98 -26.35 10.40 -13.48
N GLN A 99 -25.54 10.57 -12.45
CA GLN A 99 -24.07 10.57 -12.53
C GLN A 99 -23.48 9.70 -11.43
N LEU A 100 -22.74 8.66 -11.84
CA LEU A 100 -22.06 7.77 -10.90
C LEU A 100 -20.56 7.99 -10.97
N SER A 101 -19.93 8.09 -9.81
CA SER A 101 -18.48 8.16 -9.72
C SER A 101 -17.80 6.94 -10.37
N PRO A 102 -16.74 7.11 -11.19
CA PRO A 102 -16.04 6.00 -11.85
C PRO A 102 -15.12 5.24 -10.87
N HIS A 103 -15.56 5.06 -9.65
CA HIS A 103 -14.80 4.45 -8.57
C HIS A 103 -15.57 3.31 -7.92
N ASP A 104 -14.84 2.26 -7.50
CA ASP A 104 -15.44 1.11 -6.84
C ASP A 104 -16.08 1.50 -5.50
N PRO A 105 -17.21 0.88 -5.11
CA PRO A 105 -18.12 1.42 -4.09
C PRO A 105 -17.71 1.13 -2.64
N LEU A 106 -16.73 0.24 -2.37
CA LEU A 106 -16.46 -0.20 -0.99
C LEU A 106 -15.89 0.94 -0.13
N LEU A 107 -15.09 1.85 -0.69
CA LEU A 107 -14.60 3.00 0.08
C LEU A 107 -15.72 3.97 0.45
N PRO A 108 -16.59 4.44 -0.46
CA PRO A 108 -17.79 5.20 -0.11
C PRO A 108 -18.65 4.53 0.95
N VAL A 109 -18.91 3.23 0.84
CA VAL A 109 -19.68 2.46 1.83
C VAL A 109 -19.01 2.52 3.23
N LEU A 110 -17.70 2.38 3.31
CA LEU A 110 -16.97 2.49 4.59
C LEU A 110 -17.03 3.90 5.17
N LEU A 111 -17.12 4.92 4.33
CA LEU A 111 -17.11 6.33 4.72
C LEU A 111 -18.48 6.97 4.84
N ALA A 112 -19.57 6.32 4.42
CA ALA A 112 -20.92 6.89 4.43
C ALA A 112 -21.32 7.38 5.82
N VAL A 113 -21.22 6.53 6.84
CA VAL A 113 -21.57 6.91 8.23
C VAL A 113 -20.65 8.02 8.78
N PRO A 114 -19.33 7.92 8.70
CA PRO A 114 -18.46 9.03 9.10
C PRO A 114 -18.74 10.33 8.36
N MET A 115 -18.96 10.26 7.04
CA MET A 115 -19.25 11.42 6.22
C MET A 115 -20.57 12.10 6.65
N GLY A 116 -21.61 11.29 6.91
CA GLY A 116 -22.91 11.79 7.35
C GLY A 116 -22.90 12.43 8.74
N LEU A 117 -22.10 11.88 9.67
CA LEU A 117 -22.05 12.35 11.06
C LEU A 117 -21.09 13.52 11.30
N GLY A 118 -19.99 13.61 10.56
CA GLY A 118 -18.95 14.60 10.82
C GLY A 118 -18.24 15.12 9.58
N GLY A 119 -18.84 14.94 8.41
CA GLY A 119 -18.33 15.42 7.14
C GLY A 119 -16.99 14.83 6.74
N TRP A 120 -16.31 15.53 5.84
CA TRP A 120 -15.02 15.09 5.29
C TRP A 120 -13.92 14.90 6.36
N VAL A 121 -13.97 15.65 7.46
CA VAL A 121 -13.01 15.52 8.57
C VAL A 121 -13.16 14.17 9.24
N ALA A 122 -14.40 13.74 9.52
CA ALA A 122 -14.66 12.41 10.12
C ALA A 122 -14.32 11.28 9.16
N ALA A 123 -14.54 11.46 7.85
CA ALA A 123 -14.09 10.50 6.84
C ALA A 123 -12.56 10.33 6.86
N LYS A 124 -11.79 11.43 6.86
CA LYS A 124 -10.32 11.39 6.97
C LYS A 124 -9.83 10.82 8.30
N LEU A 125 -10.48 11.15 9.42
CA LEU A 125 -10.18 10.57 10.74
C LEU A 125 -10.42 9.05 10.74
N THR A 126 -11.44 8.57 10.05
CA THR A 126 -11.69 7.13 9.89
C THR A 126 -10.51 6.45 9.17
N LEU A 127 -9.99 7.06 8.12
CA LEU A 127 -8.79 6.55 7.43
C LEU A 127 -7.56 6.58 8.33
N ALA A 128 -7.38 7.65 9.13
CA ALA A 128 -6.30 7.71 10.11
C ALA A 128 -6.40 6.59 11.16
N MET A 129 -7.60 6.25 11.61
CA MET A 129 -7.82 5.09 12.48
C MET A 129 -7.47 3.77 11.79
N LEU A 130 -7.82 3.61 10.51
CA LEU A 130 -7.41 2.43 9.73
C LEU A 130 -5.89 2.36 9.57
N ALA A 131 -5.18 3.51 9.43
CA ALA A 131 -3.72 3.55 9.42
C ALA A 131 -3.13 3.06 10.76
N GLY A 132 -3.73 3.43 11.88
CA GLY A 132 -3.34 2.91 13.20
C GLY A 132 -3.56 1.40 13.33
N ILE A 133 -4.68 0.89 12.84
CA ILE A 133 -4.97 -0.55 12.81
C ILE A 133 -3.96 -1.29 11.93
N LEU A 134 -3.65 -0.74 10.74
CA LEU A 134 -2.63 -1.28 9.85
C LEU A 134 -1.26 -1.35 10.52
N ALA A 135 -0.83 -0.29 11.20
CA ALA A 135 0.44 -0.22 11.91
C ALA A 135 0.52 -1.26 13.05
N ALA A 136 -0.53 -1.39 13.86
CA ALA A 136 -0.62 -2.37 14.93
C ALA A 136 -0.59 -3.81 14.38
N LEU A 137 -1.35 -4.09 13.31
CA LEU A 137 -1.36 -5.39 12.64
C LEU A 137 0.00 -5.70 12.01
N LEU A 138 0.64 -4.73 11.37
CA LEU A 138 1.95 -4.85 10.74
C LEU A 138 3.02 -5.25 11.78
N LEU A 139 3.03 -4.57 12.94
CA LEU A 139 3.90 -4.92 14.06
C LEU A 139 3.64 -6.35 14.56
N TRP A 140 2.36 -6.71 14.71
CA TRP A 140 2.00 -8.05 15.14
C TRP A 140 2.46 -9.11 14.12
N VAL A 141 2.25 -8.90 12.83
CA VAL A 141 2.67 -9.80 11.75
C VAL A 141 4.20 -9.93 11.74
N ALA A 142 4.94 -8.81 11.83
CA ALA A 142 6.40 -8.82 11.87
C ALA A 142 6.94 -9.70 13.00
N VAL A 143 6.41 -9.52 14.21
CA VAL A 143 6.89 -10.24 15.40
C VAL A 143 6.38 -11.69 15.43
N ARG A 144 5.09 -11.92 15.17
CA ARG A 144 4.44 -13.22 15.37
C ARG A 144 4.50 -14.17 14.18
N ARG A 145 4.54 -13.64 12.95
CA ARG A 145 4.57 -14.46 11.74
C ARG A 145 5.96 -14.61 11.16
N PHE A 146 6.76 -13.54 11.24
CA PHE A 146 8.09 -13.51 10.65
C PHE A 146 9.23 -13.49 11.68
N ALA A 147 8.91 -13.59 12.97
CA ALA A 147 9.88 -13.67 14.07
C ALA A 147 10.92 -12.52 14.08
N VAL A 148 10.51 -11.33 13.62
CA VAL A 148 11.35 -10.13 13.72
C VAL A 148 11.47 -9.74 15.19
N PRO A 149 12.70 -9.51 15.72
CA PRO A 149 12.87 -9.10 17.12
C PRO A 149 12.12 -7.80 17.41
N PRO A 150 11.37 -7.70 18.52
CA PRO A 150 10.59 -6.50 18.86
C PRO A 150 11.41 -5.21 18.88
N ARG A 151 12.66 -5.27 19.33
CA ARG A 151 13.61 -4.13 19.33
C ARG A 151 13.87 -3.53 17.93
N LEU A 152 13.65 -4.31 16.88
CA LEU A 152 13.76 -3.86 15.48
C LEU A 152 12.38 -3.58 14.89
N ALA A 153 11.39 -4.45 15.17
CA ALA A 153 10.05 -4.35 14.61
C ALA A 153 9.31 -3.08 15.07
N VAL A 154 9.40 -2.74 16.36
CA VAL A 154 8.69 -1.56 16.91
C VAL A 154 9.15 -0.26 16.25
N PRO A 155 10.43 0.13 16.30
CA PRO A 155 10.87 1.35 15.66
C PRO A 155 10.74 1.29 14.13
N GLY A 156 11.01 0.16 13.49
CA GLY A 156 10.92 0.04 12.04
C GLY A 156 9.49 0.19 11.51
N VAL A 157 8.49 -0.38 12.18
CA VAL A 157 7.09 -0.18 11.82
C VAL A 157 6.67 1.26 12.12
N ALA A 158 7.00 1.82 13.28
CA ALA A 158 6.67 3.20 13.63
C ALA A 158 7.24 4.19 12.59
N LEU A 159 8.54 4.08 12.26
CA LEU A 159 9.18 4.95 11.28
C LEU A 159 8.57 4.82 9.87
N ALA A 160 8.14 3.62 9.46
CA ALA A 160 7.50 3.42 8.17
C ALA A 160 6.07 3.96 8.12
N THR A 161 5.27 3.76 9.19
CA THR A 161 3.85 4.14 9.21
C THR A 161 3.59 5.58 9.64
N CYS A 162 4.55 6.23 10.31
CA CYS A 162 4.48 7.64 10.69
C CYS A 162 5.14 8.60 9.70
N THR A 163 5.51 8.13 8.50
CA THR A 163 6.12 8.94 7.44
C THR A 163 5.46 8.68 6.09
N ALA A 164 5.81 9.52 5.10
CA ALA A 164 5.33 9.32 3.74
C ALA A 164 5.85 7.99 3.14
N PRO A 165 5.08 7.33 2.24
CA PRO A 165 3.73 7.75 1.85
C PRO A 165 2.62 7.24 2.77
N LEU A 166 2.89 6.31 3.71
CA LEU A 166 1.85 5.64 4.51
C LEU A 166 1.08 6.62 5.40
N ALA A 167 1.74 7.58 6.06
CA ALA A 167 1.07 8.59 6.87
C ALA A 167 0.21 9.54 6.02
N VAL A 168 0.66 9.88 4.81
CA VAL A 168 -0.11 10.72 3.88
C VAL A 168 -1.38 10.00 3.43
N TYR A 169 -1.26 8.76 2.92
CA TYR A 169 -2.42 7.95 2.53
C TYR A 169 -3.26 7.50 3.73
N GLY A 170 -2.75 7.66 4.95
CA GLY A 170 -3.50 7.49 6.19
C GLY A 170 -4.61 8.51 6.42
N GLN A 171 -4.65 9.60 5.65
CA GLN A 171 -5.70 10.62 5.75
C GLN A 171 -6.28 11.05 4.40
N GLN A 172 -5.66 10.70 3.27
CA GLN A 172 -6.24 10.97 1.96
C GLN A 172 -7.38 10.00 1.66
N VAL A 173 -8.45 10.50 1.07
CA VAL A 173 -9.66 9.72 0.78
C VAL A 173 -9.46 8.89 -0.49
N TYR A 174 -8.64 7.86 -0.33
CA TYR A 174 -8.28 6.91 -1.38
C TYR A 174 -8.40 5.47 -0.89
N PRO A 175 -8.68 4.50 -1.77
CA PRO A 175 -8.81 3.09 -1.41
C PRO A 175 -7.47 2.40 -1.10
N GLU A 176 -6.34 3.06 -1.32
CA GLU A 176 -4.98 2.52 -1.21
C GLU A 176 -4.68 1.99 0.19
N LEU A 177 -4.99 2.78 1.24
CA LEU A 177 -4.71 2.36 2.62
C LEU A 177 -5.65 1.23 3.08
N PRO A 178 -6.98 1.28 2.88
CA PRO A 178 -7.86 0.15 3.14
C PRO A 178 -7.44 -1.13 2.39
N ALA A 179 -6.98 -1.01 1.14
CA ALA A 179 -6.46 -2.14 0.37
C ALA A 179 -5.15 -2.68 0.94
N ALA A 180 -4.25 -1.82 1.42
CA ALA A 180 -3.04 -2.23 2.12
C ALA A 180 -3.36 -3.01 3.41
N LEU A 181 -4.37 -2.57 4.16
CA LEU A 181 -4.87 -3.29 5.34
C LEU A 181 -5.45 -4.66 4.95
N ALA A 182 -6.28 -4.73 3.91
CA ALA A 182 -6.85 -5.98 3.41
C ALA A 182 -5.74 -6.96 2.96
N ALA A 183 -4.74 -6.49 2.20
CA ALA A 183 -3.60 -7.31 1.79
C ALA A 183 -2.80 -7.83 2.99
N LEU A 184 -2.59 -6.99 4.01
CA LEU A 184 -1.89 -7.39 5.24
C LEU A 184 -2.70 -8.39 6.07
N VAL A 185 -4.03 -8.23 6.16
CA VAL A 185 -4.95 -9.20 6.78
C VAL A 185 -4.87 -10.55 6.07
N ALA A 186 -4.86 -10.54 4.73
CA ALA A 186 -4.69 -11.76 3.95
C ALA A 186 -3.36 -12.44 4.25
N VAL A 187 -2.24 -11.70 4.31
CA VAL A 187 -0.92 -12.25 4.69
C VAL A 187 -0.93 -12.79 6.11
N ALA A 188 -1.56 -12.10 7.06
CA ALA A 188 -1.70 -12.57 8.44
C ALA A 188 -2.47 -13.90 8.51
N ALA A 189 -3.54 -14.04 7.72
CA ALA A 189 -4.37 -15.23 7.66
C ALA A 189 -3.67 -16.42 6.97
N LEU A 190 -2.97 -16.19 5.84
CA LEU A 190 -2.31 -17.27 5.10
C LEU A 190 -1.00 -17.75 5.75
N THR A 191 -0.42 -16.98 6.66
CA THR A 191 0.82 -17.35 7.37
C THR A 191 0.58 -18.09 8.69
N VAL A 192 -0.66 -18.45 9.00
CA VAL A 192 -0.95 -19.31 10.17
C VAL A 192 -0.35 -20.71 9.99
N PRO A 193 0.16 -21.33 11.05
CA PRO A 193 0.76 -22.69 10.96
C PRO A 193 -0.22 -23.77 10.47
N ARG A 194 -1.51 -23.65 10.84
CA ARG A 194 -2.58 -24.56 10.47
C ARG A 194 -3.83 -23.76 10.12
N PRO A 195 -4.15 -23.58 8.83
CA PRO A 195 -5.32 -22.84 8.41
C PRO A 195 -6.61 -23.52 8.90
N THR A 196 -7.45 -22.76 9.58
CA THR A 196 -8.80 -23.17 10.01
C THR A 196 -9.85 -22.62 9.03
N PRO A 197 -11.09 -23.13 9.04
CA PRO A 197 -12.16 -22.53 8.23
C PRO A 197 -12.32 -21.02 8.47
N ARG A 198 -12.19 -20.57 9.73
CA ARG A 198 -12.25 -19.13 10.07
C ARG A 198 -11.12 -18.33 9.43
N THR A 199 -9.89 -18.84 9.46
CA THR A 199 -8.75 -18.14 8.81
C THR A 199 -8.87 -18.13 7.30
N LEU A 200 -9.44 -19.18 6.68
CA LEU A 200 -9.72 -19.21 5.25
C LEU A 200 -10.86 -18.24 4.87
N ALA A 201 -11.89 -18.11 5.71
CA ALA A 201 -12.94 -17.12 5.52
C ALA A 201 -12.40 -15.69 5.60
N VAL A 202 -11.58 -15.37 6.60
CA VAL A 202 -10.92 -14.05 6.71
C VAL A 202 -10.05 -13.78 5.50
N LEU A 203 -9.29 -14.77 5.03
CA LEU A 203 -8.47 -14.66 3.82
C LEU A 203 -9.34 -14.39 2.58
N ALA A 204 -10.43 -15.13 2.41
CA ALA A 204 -11.34 -14.96 1.27
C ALA A 204 -11.96 -13.55 1.28
N LEU A 205 -12.48 -13.09 2.42
CA LEU A 205 -13.05 -11.75 2.56
C LEU A 205 -12.02 -10.66 2.26
N ALA A 206 -10.79 -10.80 2.75
CA ALA A 206 -9.72 -9.85 2.49
C ALA A 206 -9.34 -9.81 0.99
N ILE A 207 -9.30 -10.96 0.31
CA ILE A 207 -9.03 -11.02 -1.14
C ILE A 207 -10.21 -10.42 -1.94
N ILE A 208 -11.44 -10.73 -1.56
CA ILE A 208 -12.65 -10.18 -2.22
C ILE A 208 -12.72 -8.66 -2.04
N ALA A 209 -12.38 -8.14 -0.87
CA ALA A 209 -12.41 -6.69 -0.61
C ALA A 209 -11.46 -5.89 -1.54
N LEU A 210 -10.37 -6.49 -2.02
CA LEU A 210 -9.41 -5.79 -2.87
C LEU A 210 -10.03 -5.22 -4.16
N PRO A 211 -10.67 -6.00 -5.04
CA PRO A 211 -11.31 -5.43 -6.23
C PRO A 211 -12.50 -4.52 -5.91
N TRP A 212 -13.23 -4.73 -4.79
CA TRP A 212 -14.30 -3.83 -4.37
C TRP A 212 -13.80 -2.48 -3.85
N LEU A 213 -12.55 -2.39 -3.41
CA LEU A 213 -11.88 -1.13 -3.11
C LEU A 213 -11.35 -0.46 -4.37
N SER A 214 -10.75 -1.23 -5.27
CA SER A 214 -10.44 -0.85 -6.64
C SER A 214 -10.04 -2.08 -7.45
N VAL A 215 -10.61 -2.23 -8.65
CA VAL A 215 -10.32 -3.36 -9.56
C VAL A 215 -8.82 -3.50 -9.85
N LYS A 216 -8.05 -2.41 -9.80
CA LYS A 216 -6.57 -2.42 -9.98
C LYS A 216 -5.84 -3.28 -8.94
N TYR A 217 -6.48 -3.66 -7.83
CA TYR A 217 -5.90 -4.54 -6.79
C TYR A 217 -6.24 -6.02 -7.00
N ALA A 218 -7.06 -6.37 -7.99
CA ALA A 218 -7.38 -7.76 -8.32
C ALA A 218 -6.12 -8.61 -8.60
N PRO A 219 -5.06 -8.13 -9.29
CA PRO A 219 -3.82 -8.88 -9.46
C PRO A 219 -3.11 -9.21 -8.14
N VAL A 220 -3.11 -8.30 -7.16
CA VAL A 220 -2.56 -8.55 -5.81
C VAL A 220 -3.37 -9.64 -5.10
N GLY A 221 -4.70 -9.57 -5.19
CA GLY A 221 -5.60 -10.62 -4.69
C GLY A 221 -5.33 -11.99 -5.32
N ALA A 222 -5.15 -12.02 -6.63
CA ALA A 222 -4.80 -13.24 -7.37
C ALA A 222 -3.45 -13.83 -6.92
N ALA A 223 -2.43 -12.99 -6.69
CA ALA A 223 -1.14 -13.44 -6.18
C ALA A 223 -1.26 -14.07 -4.77
N LEU A 224 -2.05 -13.46 -3.88
CA LEU A 224 -2.34 -14.00 -2.54
C LEU A 224 -3.08 -15.33 -2.63
N TYR A 225 -4.10 -15.43 -3.50
CA TYR A 225 -4.81 -16.68 -3.77
C TYR A 225 -3.86 -17.78 -4.27
N LEU A 226 -3.01 -17.51 -5.25
CA LEU A 226 -2.09 -18.49 -5.79
C LEU A 226 -1.12 -19.02 -4.72
N VAL A 227 -0.62 -18.17 -3.85
CA VAL A 227 0.26 -18.59 -2.74
C VAL A 227 -0.45 -19.58 -1.82
N VAL A 228 -1.69 -19.30 -1.41
CA VAL A 228 -2.45 -20.19 -0.52
C VAL A 228 -2.90 -21.46 -1.25
N ALA A 229 -3.33 -21.37 -2.50
CA ALA A 229 -3.76 -22.53 -3.30
C ALA A 229 -2.63 -23.55 -3.47
N VAL A 230 -1.41 -23.07 -3.79
CA VAL A 230 -0.22 -23.91 -3.85
C VAL A 230 0.12 -24.52 -2.48
N GLY A 231 -0.02 -23.76 -1.41
CA GLY A 231 0.18 -24.24 -0.03
C GLY A 231 -0.78 -25.36 0.33
N LEU A 232 -2.08 -25.14 0.13
CA LEU A 232 -3.13 -26.14 0.39
C LEU A 232 -2.98 -27.40 -0.49
N GLY A 233 -2.57 -27.22 -1.76
CA GLY A 233 -2.30 -28.34 -2.67
C GLY A 233 -1.14 -29.20 -2.18
N ARG A 234 -0.05 -28.61 -1.71
CA ARG A 234 1.11 -29.32 -1.13
C ARG A 234 0.77 -30.05 0.17
N GLU A 235 -0.15 -29.52 0.97
CA GLU A 235 -0.65 -30.14 2.18
C GLU A 235 -1.76 -31.18 1.92
N HIS A 236 -2.06 -31.49 0.66
CA HIS A 236 -3.16 -32.39 0.24
C HIS A 236 -4.56 -31.99 0.73
N ARG A 237 -4.77 -30.70 1.04
CA ARG A 237 -6.04 -30.14 1.53
C ARG A 237 -6.95 -29.73 0.39
N ARG A 238 -7.20 -30.62 -0.57
CA ARG A 238 -7.93 -30.34 -1.83
C ARG A 238 -9.34 -29.77 -1.59
N ARG A 239 -10.07 -30.27 -0.57
CA ARG A 239 -11.40 -29.71 -0.23
C ARG A 239 -11.33 -28.23 0.18
N ALA A 240 -10.36 -27.89 1.03
CA ALA A 240 -10.19 -26.51 1.46
C ALA A 240 -9.80 -25.59 0.29
N ALA A 241 -8.93 -26.06 -0.61
CA ALA A 241 -8.59 -25.35 -1.84
C ALA A 241 -9.82 -25.16 -2.74
N ALA A 242 -10.61 -26.23 -2.98
CA ALA A 242 -11.81 -26.14 -3.82
C ALA A 242 -12.87 -25.18 -3.23
N VAL A 243 -13.11 -25.24 -1.91
CA VAL A 243 -14.06 -24.33 -1.24
C VAL A 243 -13.56 -22.88 -1.36
N LEU A 244 -12.28 -22.62 -1.09
CA LEU A 244 -11.72 -21.28 -1.24
C LEU A 244 -11.86 -20.77 -2.68
N THR A 245 -11.52 -21.60 -3.66
CA THR A 245 -11.68 -21.26 -5.09
C THR A 245 -13.12 -20.95 -5.43
N GLY A 246 -14.07 -21.79 -4.97
CA GLY A 246 -15.50 -21.57 -5.19
C GLY A 246 -16.01 -20.26 -4.58
N VAL A 247 -15.59 -19.93 -3.35
CA VAL A 247 -15.95 -18.65 -2.69
C VAL A 247 -15.38 -17.46 -3.45
N LEU A 248 -14.12 -17.51 -3.87
CA LEU A 248 -13.50 -16.43 -4.62
C LEU A 248 -14.13 -16.27 -6.02
N ALA A 249 -14.45 -17.39 -6.70
CA ALA A 249 -15.15 -17.36 -7.98
C ALA A 249 -16.55 -16.76 -7.83
N ALA A 250 -17.29 -17.15 -6.80
CA ALA A 250 -18.59 -16.54 -6.49
C ALA A 250 -18.47 -15.04 -6.19
N GLY A 251 -17.43 -14.64 -5.44
CA GLY A 251 -17.12 -13.22 -5.19
C GLY A 251 -16.80 -12.45 -6.46
N ALA A 252 -16.06 -13.04 -7.40
CA ALA A 252 -15.77 -12.43 -8.70
C ALA A 252 -17.03 -12.29 -9.57
N VAL A 253 -17.89 -13.32 -9.61
CA VAL A 253 -19.18 -13.26 -10.32
C VAL A 253 -20.08 -12.18 -9.68
N ALA A 254 -20.13 -12.11 -8.36
CA ALA A 254 -20.91 -11.08 -7.66
C ALA A 254 -20.37 -9.67 -7.99
N TYR A 255 -19.04 -9.47 -8.02
CA TYR A 255 -18.43 -8.22 -8.45
C TYR A 255 -18.92 -7.82 -9.86
N LEU A 256 -18.75 -8.70 -10.84
CA LEU A 256 -19.14 -8.44 -12.23
C LEU A 256 -20.64 -8.16 -12.37
N ALA A 257 -21.48 -8.94 -11.70
CA ALA A 257 -22.94 -8.79 -11.77
C ALA A 257 -23.41 -7.46 -11.16
N VAL A 258 -22.89 -7.10 -9.99
CA VAL A 258 -23.23 -5.85 -9.30
C VAL A 258 -22.74 -4.65 -10.09
N HIS A 259 -21.49 -4.67 -10.59
CA HIS A 259 -20.95 -3.57 -11.42
C HIS A 259 -21.76 -3.42 -12.72
N LYS A 260 -22.12 -4.53 -13.36
CA LYS A 260 -22.99 -4.47 -14.55
C LYS A 260 -24.36 -3.86 -14.25
N ALA A 261 -24.94 -4.17 -13.09
CA ALA A 261 -26.24 -3.64 -12.70
C ALA A 261 -26.18 -2.15 -12.32
N ILE A 262 -25.15 -1.73 -11.60
CA ILE A 262 -25.02 -0.34 -11.11
C ILE A 262 -24.40 0.58 -12.16
N TYR A 263 -23.23 0.20 -12.72
CA TYR A 263 -22.43 1.06 -13.59
C TYR A 263 -22.67 0.82 -15.10
N GLY A 264 -23.43 -0.22 -15.46
CA GLY A 264 -23.64 -0.57 -16.87
C GLY A 264 -22.46 -1.32 -17.51
N GLY A 265 -21.30 -1.38 -16.88
CA GLY A 265 -20.08 -2.06 -17.31
C GLY A 265 -19.62 -3.16 -16.35
N ILE A 266 -18.48 -3.75 -16.59
CA ILE A 266 -17.88 -4.78 -15.71
C ILE A 266 -17.01 -4.16 -14.62
N THR A 267 -16.74 -2.86 -14.69
CA THR A 267 -16.04 -2.05 -13.68
C THR A 267 -16.74 -0.71 -13.50
N ALA A 268 -16.42 0.01 -12.44
CA ALA A 268 -16.89 1.37 -12.22
C ALA A 268 -16.42 2.37 -13.30
N TYR A 269 -15.33 2.08 -14.02
CA TYR A 269 -14.83 2.93 -15.09
C TYR A 269 -15.81 3.16 -16.24
N ALA A 270 -16.82 2.29 -16.37
CA ALA A 270 -17.90 2.45 -17.39
C ALA A 270 -18.63 3.79 -17.27
N THR A 271 -18.67 4.42 -16.09
CA THR A 271 -19.32 5.72 -15.86
C THR A 271 -18.34 6.90 -15.92
N GLY A 272 -17.06 6.66 -16.16
CA GLY A 272 -16.06 7.72 -16.29
C GLY A 272 -16.17 8.46 -17.62
N ASP A 273 -16.25 9.79 -17.57
CA ASP A 273 -16.30 10.63 -18.78
C ASP A 273 -15.11 10.37 -19.70
N GLN A 274 -13.92 10.29 -19.15
CA GLN A 274 -12.67 10.03 -19.86
C GLN A 274 -12.61 8.65 -20.54
N PHE A 275 -13.49 7.72 -20.18
CA PHE A 275 -13.54 6.37 -20.72
C PHE A 275 -14.71 6.15 -21.71
N GLN A 276 -15.54 7.17 -21.97
CA GLN A 276 -16.68 7.04 -22.90
C GLN A 276 -16.24 6.71 -24.32
N SER A 277 -15.10 7.24 -24.76
CA SER A 277 -14.55 6.97 -26.11
C SER A 277 -13.64 5.74 -26.17
N SER A 278 -12.95 5.40 -25.06
CA SER A 278 -11.94 4.33 -25.01
C SER A 278 -12.46 3.02 -24.39
N GLY A 279 -13.65 3.07 -23.78
CA GLY A 279 -14.18 1.98 -22.96
C GLY A 279 -13.44 1.82 -21.64
N GLU A 280 -13.95 0.95 -20.78
CA GLU A 280 -13.43 0.69 -19.43
C GLU A 280 -11.93 0.32 -19.39
N PHE A 281 -11.43 -0.35 -20.44
CA PHE A 281 -10.02 -0.73 -20.53
C PHE A 281 -9.08 0.44 -20.94
N GLY A 282 -9.63 1.60 -21.29
CA GLY A 282 -8.87 2.82 -21.49
C GLY A 282 -8.06 3.26 -20.26
N VAL A 283 -8.43 2.77 -19.08
CA VAL A 283 -7.65 2.94 -17.83
C VAL A 283 -6.22 2.39 -17.91
N VAL A 284 -5.95 1.44 -18.80
CA VAL A 284 -4.60 0.93 -19.07
C VAL A 284 -3.92 1.72 -20.21
N GLY A 285 -4.71 2.46 -20.99
CA GLY A 285 -4.33 3.12 -22.24
C GLY A 285 -4.69 2.28 -23.46
N LEU A 286 -5.12 2.94 -24.52
CA LEU A 286 -5.52 2.25 -25.77
C LEU A 286 -4.32 1.55 -26.45
N HIS A 287 -3.14 2.16 -26.36
CA HIS A 287 -1.89 1.65 -26.94
C HIS A 287 -0.76 1.78 -25.90
N PRO A 288 -0.74 0.92 -24.86
CA PRO A 288 0.22 1.05 -23.79
C PRO A 288 1.64 0.76 -24.29
N ASP A 289 2.54 1.73 -24.11
CA ASP A 289 3.98 1.56 -24.35
C ASP A 289 4.61 0.80 -23.16
N TYR A 290 4.50 -0.52 -23.16
CA TYR A 290 5.09 -1.35 -22.11
C TYR A 290 6.63 -1.25 -22.04
N PRO A 291 7.38 -1.18 -23.15
CA PRO A 291 8.83 -0.92 -23.10
C PRO A 291 9.15 0.41 -22.41
N GLY A 292 8.51 1.52 -22.83
CA GLY A 292 8.72 2.83 -22.22
C GLY A 292 8.31 2.87 -20.74
N ARG A 293 7.19 2.20 -20.39
CA ARG A 293 6.77 2.07 -18.97
C ARG A 293 7.77 1.30 -18.11
N SER A 294 8.68 0.51 -18.68
CA SER A 294 9.62 -0.29 -17.89
C SER A 294 10.61 0.54 -17.08
N ILE A 295 10.84 1.81 -17.45
CA ILE A 295 11.63 2.74 -16.63
C ILE A 295 11.04 2.91 -15.22
N ARG A 296 9.70 2.81 -15.10
CA ARG A 296 8.96 2.92 -13.84
C ARG A 296 9.31 1.81 -12.85
N LEU A 297 9.91 0.68 -13.27
CA LEU A 297 10.40 -0.34 -12.33
C LEU A 297 11.32 0.27 -11.28
N LEU A 298 12.18 1.18 -11.70
CA LEU A 298 13.08 1.89 -10.82
C LEU A 298 12.53 3.29 -10.48
N GLY A 299 11.87 3.97 -11.42
CA GLY A 299 11.29 5.30 -11.25
C GLY A 299 10.33 5.40 -10.07
N LEU A 300 9.46 4.40 -9.85
CA LEU A 300 8.59 4.31 -8.66
C LEU A 300 9.35 4.39 -7.33
N LEU A 301 10.65 4.09 -7.35
CA LEU A 301 11.52 4.18 -6.18
C LEU A 301 12.34 5.46 -6.17
N VAL A 302 12.96 5.83 -7.32
CA VAL A 302 14.04 6.83 -7.38
C VAL A 302 13.67 8.12 -8.13
N ASP A 303 12.50 8.21 -8.74
CA ASP A 303 12.08 9.48 -9.36
C ASP A 303 12.10 10.60 -8.32
N ARG A 304 12.56 11.79 -8.73
CA ARG A 304 12.74 12.94 -7.85
C ARG A 304 11.45 13.36 -7.17
N ASP A 305 10.35 13.40 -7.93
CA ASP A 305 9.07 13.92 -7.46
C ASP A 305 8.14 12.79 -7.01
N PHE A 306 8.06 11.70 -7.78
CA PHE A 306 7.10 10.60 -7.59
C PHE A 306 7.69 9.31 -7.03
N GLY A 307 9.03 9.19 -6.93
CA GLY A 307 9.69 8.06 -6.30
C GLY A 307 9.51 8.07 -4.77
N ILE A 308 9.12 6.93 -4.21
CA ILE A 308 8.85 6.84 -2.76
C ILE A 308 10.08 7.12 -1.90
N ALA A 309 11.28 6.86 -2.42
CA ALA A 309 12.52 7.07 -1.68
C ALA A 309 12.96 8.53 -1.64
N ALA A 310 12.45 9.39 -2.53
CA ALA A 310 12.63 10.83 -2.43
C ALA A 310 12.02 11.39 -1.13
N TRP A 311 10.94 10.79 -0.66
CA TRP A 311 10.18 11.23 0.50
C TRP A 311 10.48 10.43 1.77
N GLN A 312 10.91 9.17 1.62
CA GLN A 312 11.37 8.32 2.71
C GLN A 312 12.54 7.46 2.23
N PRO A 313 13.79 7.91 2.46
CA PRO A 313 14.99 7.25 1.91
C PRO A 313 15.15 5.78 2.30
N ALA A 314 14.54 5.33 3.40
CA ALA A 314 14.61 3.92 3.79
C ALA A 314 14.00 2.96 2.77
N TRP A 315 13.15 3.43 1.83
CA TRP A 315 12.60 2.59 0.76
C TRP A 315 13.68 2.08 -0.21
N PHE A 316 14.85 2.71 -0.32
CA PHE A 316 15.99 2.15 -1.07
C PHE A 316 16.37 0.74 -0.62
N LEU A 317 16.07 0.39 0.63
CA LEU A 317 16.40 -0.91 1.20
C LEU A 317 15.52 -2.05 0.67
N VAL A 318 14.43 -1.77 -0.04
CA VAL A 318 13.53 -2.81 -0.57
C VAL A 318 14.25 -3.72 -1.55
N ILE A 319 15.13 -3.19 -2.39
CA ILE A 319 15.85 -3.95 -3.42
C ILE A 319 16.81 -4.97 -2.79
N PRO A 320 17.80 -4.58 -1.94
CA PRO A 320 18.69 -5.53 -1.29
C PRO A 320 17.95 -6.49 -0.35
N ALA A 321 16.87 -6.03 0.33
CA ALA A 321 16.07 -6.87 1.20
C ALA A 321 15.32 -7.95 0.41
N LEU A 322 14.73 -7.60 -0.74
CA LEU A 322 14.06 -8.54 -1.64
C LEU A 322 15.04 -9.57 -2.18
N ALA A 323 16.22 -9.13 -2.64
CA ALA A 323 17.28 -10.02 -3.12
C ALA A 323 17.73 -11.02 -2.03
N ALA A 324 17.93 -10.55 -0.80
CA ALA A 324 18.28 -11.41 0.32
C ALA A 324 17.17 -12.41 0.68
N LEU A 325 15.90 -12.00 0.63
CA LEU A 325 14.76 -12.87 0.87
C LEU A 325 14.64 -13.96 -0.18
N LEU A 326 14.82 -13.63 -1.46
CA LEU A 326 14.79 -14.60 -2.57
C LEU A 326 15.92 -15.61 -2.47
N ALA A 327 17.11 -15.20 -1.97
CA ALA A 327 18.22 -16.11 -1.74
C ALA A 327 18.03 -17.02 -0.52
N GLY A 328 17.57 -16.43 0.60
CA GLY A 328 17.45 -17.12 1.88
C GLY A 328 16.18 -17.92 2.06
N ARG A 329 15.14 -17.60 1.29
CA ARG A 329 13.82 -18.26 1.28
C ARG A 329 13.29 -18.63 2.67
N PRO A 330 13.15 -17.65 3.59
CA PRO A 330 12.62 -17.93 4.92
C PRO A 330 11.19 -18.45 4.84
N ARG A 331 10.70 -19.07 5.92
CA ARG A 331 9.32 -19.56 5.97
C ARG A 331 8.34 -18.46 5.55
N HIS A 332 7.34 -18.81 4.75
CA HIS A 332 6.31 -17.92 4.23
C HIS A 332 6.82 -16.77 3.32
N TRP A 333 8.05 -16.82 2.82
CA TRP A 333 8.56 -15.79 1.90
C TRP A 333 7.66 -15.51 0.68
N PRO A 334 6.98 -16.50 0.05
CA PRO A 334 6.12 -16.24 -1.09
C PRO A 334 4.93 -15.34 -0.75
N ALA A 335 4.46 -15.38 0.52
CA ALA A 335 3.36 -14.54 1.01
C ALA A 335 3.70 -13.05 1.01
N LEU A 336 4.98 -12.70 1.08
CA LEU A 336 5.45 -11.31 0.98
C LEU A 336 5.84 -10.96 -0.45
N VAL A 337 6.61 -11.83 -1.09
CA VAL A 337 7.26 -11.53 -2.36
C VAL A 337 6.28 -11.54 -3.53
N ALA A 338 5.37 -12.53 -3.61
CA ALA A 338 4.47 -12.63 -4.76
C ALA A 338 3.52 -11.42 -4.87
N PRO A 339 2.75 -11.05 -3.84
CA PRO A 339 1.88 -9.87 -3.93
C PRO A 339 2.66 -8.56 -4.05
N LEU A 340 3.85 -8.43 -3.43
CA LEU A 340 4.71 -7.27 -3.58
C LEU A 340 5.17 -7.08 -5.03
N LEU A 341 5.67 -8.13 -5.67
CA LEU A 341 6.13 -8.06 -7.06
C LEU A 341 4.98 -7.82 -8.03
N VAL A 342 3.82 -8.46 -7.79
CA VAL A 342 2.63 -8.24 -8.62
C VAL A 342 2.10 -6.83 -8.47
N GLY A 343 2.03 -6.28 -7.26
CA GLY A 343 1.62 -4.88 -7.05
C GLY A 343 2.60 -3.90 -7.69
N TRP A 344 3.91 -4.15 -7.57
CA TRP A 344 4.92 -3.34 -8.24
C TRP A 344 4.82 -3.42 -9.76
N ALA A 345 4.63 -4.62 -10.32
CA ALA A 345 4.41 -4.82 -11.75
C ALA A 345 3.14 -4.12 -12.26
N THR A 346 2.05 -4.17 -11.48
CA THR A 346 0.81 -3.45 -11.79
C THR A 346 1.05 -1.94 -11.83
N ALA A 347 1.76 -1.40 -10.85
CA ALA A 347 2.14 0.02 -10.81
C ALA A 347 3.04 0.42 -11.98
N THR A 348 3.92 -0.48 -12.43
CA THR A 348 4.86 -0.23 -13.54
C THR A 348 4.16 -0.24 -14.90
N TRP A 349 3.40 -1.29 -15.20
CA TRP A 349 2.93 -1.55 -16.57
C TRP A 349 1.44 -1.34 -16.76
N VAL A 350 0.60 -1.58 -15.74
CA VAL A 350 -0.86 -1.48 -15.87
C VAL A 350 -1.33 -0.06 -15.58
N ALA A 351 -0.81 0.61 -14.56
CA ALA A 351 -1.18 1.99 -14.28
C ALA A 351 -0.91 2.90 -15.48
N LEU A 352 -1.90 3.74 -15.83
CA LEU A 352 -1.82 4.63 -16.98
C LEU A 352 -0.60 5.56 -16.86
N THR A 353 -0.42 6.16 -15.68
CA THR A 353 0.71 7.03 -15.38
C THR A 353 1.24 6.79 -13.98
N MET A 354 2.53 7.07 -13.76
CA MET A 354 3.16 7.13 -12.44
C MET A 354 2.89 8.49 -11.78
N GLN A 355 2.81 9.53 -12.59
CA GLN A 355 2.67 10.93 -12.19
C GLN A 355 1.20 11.37 -12.22
N GLY A 356 0.86 12.40 -11.45
CA GLY A 356 -0.47 12.98 -11.41
C GLY A 356 -0.61 13.97 -10.26
N TYR A 357 -1.82 14.49 -10.04
CA TYR A 357 -2.12 15.43 -8.97
C TYR A 357 -2.37 14.75 -7.60
N TRP A 358 -1.82 13.56 -7.41
CA TRP A 358 -1.87 12.79 -6.16
C TRP A 358 -0.49 12.68 -5.51
N TRP A 359 -0.47 12.30 -4.23
CA TRP A 359 0.78 12.10 -3.52
C TRP A 359 1.61 10.96 -4.13
N PRO A 360 2.94 11.12 -4.21
CA PRO A 360 3.88 10.11 -4.69
C PRO A 360 3.69 8.73 -4.04
N GLY A 361 3.89 7.68 -4.85
CA GLY A 361 3.78 6.29 -4.37
C GLY A 361 2.37 5.72 -4.31
N ARG A 362 1.32 6.44 -4.74
CA ARG A 362 -0.08 5.99 -4.76
C ARG A 362 -0.24 4.54 -5.20
N GLN A 363 0.36 4.21 -6.32
CA GLN A 363 0.22 2.90 -6.94
C GLN A 363 0.85 1.75 -6.13
N LEU A 364 1.76 2.06 -5.19
CA LEU A 364 2.48 1.08 -4.39
C LEU A 364 1.91 0.90 -2.98
N VAL A 365 1.10 1.82 -2.48
CA VAL A 365 0.62 1.84 -1.08
C VAL A 365 0.03 0.49 -0.67
N VAL A 366 -0.74 -0.15 -1.53
CA VAL A 366 -1.36 -1.47 -1.26
C VAL A 366 -0.36 -2.55 -0.86
N VAL A 367 0.88 -2.48 -1.34
CA VAL A 367 1.94 -3.47 -1.08
C VAL A 367 3.08 -2.94 -0.19
N LEU A 368 3.08 -1.67 0.17
CA LEU A 368 4.13 -1.10 1.04
C LEU A 368 4.25 -1.78 2.41
N PRO A 369 3.16 -2.20 3.11
CA PRO A 369 3.32 -2.96 4.34
C PRO A 369 4.09 -4.27 4.15
N LEU A 370 3.97 -4.90 2.98
CA LEU A 370 4.73 -6.11 2.65
C LEU A 370 6.20 -5.78 2.40
N ALA A 371 6.49 -4.65 1.76
CA ALA A 371 7.86 -4.15 1.61
C ALA A 371 8.52 -3.87 2.97
N VAL A 372 7.79 -3.27 3.92
CA VAL A 372 8.27 -3.10 5.32
C VAL A 372 8.64 -4.43 5.94
N LEU A 373 7.77 -5.46 5.80
CA LEU A 373 8.07 -6.80 6.32
C LEU A 373 9.30 -7.40 5.65
N VAL A 374 9.46 -7.26 4.33
CA VAL A 374 10.64 -7.72 3.58
C VAL A 374 11.91 -7.07 4.14
N ILE A 375 11.90 -5.76 4.33
CA ILE A 375 13.03 -5.01 4.89
C ILE A 375 13.33 -5.48 6.32
N LEU A 376 12.33 -5.58 7.20
CA LEU A 376 12.52 -5.96 8.60
C LEU A 376 13.02 -7.39 8.75
N VAL A 377 12.53 -8.33 7.94
CA VAL A 377 13.01 -9.74 7.94
C VAL A 377 14.46 -9.83 7.50
N TRP A 378 14.89 -9.00 6.54
CA TRP A 378 16.29 -8.90 6.14
C TRP A 378 17.14 -8.26 7.23
N LEU A 379 16.73 -7.11 7.77
CA LEU A 379 17.47 -6.39 8.81
C LEU A 379 17.65 -7.22 10.09
N ALA A 380 16.70 -8.12 10.40
CA ALA A 380 16.82 -9.03 11.55
C ALA A 380 18.03 -9.99 11.42
N ARG A 381 18.61 -10.13 10.25
CA ARG A 381 19.79 -10.98 9.94
C ARG A 381 20.99 -10.16 9.47
N ALA A 382 20.83 -8.86 9.29
CA ALA A 382 21.86 -7.97 8.80
C ALA A 382 22.85 -7.58 9.92
N GLY A 383 24.05 -7.17 9.52
CA GLY A 383 25.05 -6.64 10.44
C GLY A 383 24.66 -5.26 10.98
N ARG A 384 25.27 -4.89 12.13
CA ARG A 384 24.98 -3.63 12.83
C ARG A 384 25.08 -2.39 11.94
N ALA A 385 26.08 -2.31 11.07
CA ALA A 385 26.26 -1.17 10.15
C ALA A 385 25.03 -0.98 9.25
N VAL A 386 24.50 -2.06 8.65
CA VAL A 386 23.31 -2.01 7.79
C VAL A 386 22.09 -1.55 8.58
N VAL A 387 21.92 -2.02 9.82
CA VAL A 387 20.80 -1.61 10.68
C VAL A 387 20.91 -0.13 11.05
N VAL A 388 22.11 0.36 11.35
CA VAL A 388 22.34 1.79 11.66
C VAL A 388 22.07 2.66 10.43
N THR A 389 22.55 2.26 9.23
CA THR A 389 22.25 2.97 7.98
C THR A 389 20.75 2.99 7.71
N ALA A 390 20.07 1.85 7.88
CA ALA A 390 18.62 1.78 7.72
C ALA A 390 17.87 2.73 8.68
N ALA A 391 18.31 2.79 9.93
CA ALA A 391 17.73 3.69 10.93
C ALA A 391 17.97 5.16 10.56
N ALA A 392 19.17 5.53 10.11
CA ALA A 392 19.50 6.89 9.68
C ALA A 392 18.62 7.33 8.49
N LEU A 393 18.49 6.47 7.47
CA LEU A 393 17.63 6.74 6.31
C LEU A 393 16.15 6.90 6.74
N ALA A 394 15.67 6.04 7.65
CA ALA A 394 14.29 6.10 8.12
C ALA A 394 14.03 7.36 8.96
N VAL A 395 14.98 7.80 9.78
CA VAL A 395 14.89 9.04 10.57
C VAL A 395 14.91 10.27 9.65
N ALA A 396 15.69 10.26 8.56
CA ALA A 396 15.65 11.32 7.56
C ALA A 396 14.23 11.50 6.99
N GLY A 397 13.51 10.39 6.71
CA GLY A 397 12.12 10.44 6.28
C GLY A 397 11.17 11.09 7.30
N VAL A 398 11.45 10.98 8.61
CA VAL A 398 10.69 11.72 9.64
C VAL A 398 10.91 13.23 9.48
N GLY A 399 12.14 13.64 9.23
CA GLY A 399 12.48 15.05 8.96
C GLY A 399 11.73 15.59 7.74
N TYR A 400 11.68 14.82 6.63
CA TYR A 400 10.91 15.20 5.44
C TYR A 400 9.41 15.30 5.71
N TYR A 401 8.85 14.33 6.42
CA TYR A 401 7.43 14.36 6.73
C TYR A 401 7.08 15.54 7.65
N ALA A 402 7.92 15.84 8.63
CA ALA A 402 7.75 17.01 9.49
C ALA A 402 7.86 18.31 8.68
N ALA A 403 8.84 18.43 7.79
CA ALA A 403 8.99 19.59 6.90
C ALA A 403 7.75 19.77 6.01
N LEU A 404 7.22 18.67 5.44
CA LEU A 404 6.02 18.66 4.64
C LEU A 404 4.80 19.17 5.43
N LEU A 405 4.60 18.69 6.66
CA LEU A 405 3.52 19.15 7.53
C LEU A 405 3.65 20.65 7.85
N VAL A 406 4.86 21.10 8.15
CA VAL A 406 5.13 22.53 8.42
C VAL A 406 4.85 23.36 7.18
N THR A 407 5.40 23.00 6.03
CA THR A 407 5.19 23.71 4.76
C THR A 407 3.71 23.75 4.39
N GLY A 408 3.01 22.64 4.47
CA GLY A 408 1.58 22.55 4.16
C GLY A 408 0.69 23.35 5.12
N SER A 409 1.12 23.53 6.38
CA SER A 409 0.34 24.30 7.36
C SER A 409 0.59 25.80 7.31
N VAL A 410 1.77 26.24 6.85
CA VAL A 410 2.19 27.68 6.90
C VAL A 410 2.01 28.36 5.56
N SER A 411 2.16 27.67 4.43
CA SER A 411 2.31 28.29 3.11
C SER A 411 1.15 28.06 2.15
N ASN A 412 0.01 27.55 2.59
CA ASN A 412 -1.10 27.15 1.70
C ASN A 412 -0.67 26.20 0.56
N THR A 413 0.46 25.54 0.72
CA THR A 413 0.96 24.58 -0.25
C THR A 413 0.16 23.28 -0.17
N THR A 414 0.17 22.55 -1.26
CA THR A 414 -0.59 21.32 -1.41
C THR A 414 0.21 20.12 -0.95
N TRP A 415 -0.47 18.96 -0.77
CA TRP A 415 0.20 17.69 -0.54
C TRP A 415 1.14 17.27 -1.69
N VAL A 416 0.97 17.82 -2.87
CA VAL A 416 1.83 17.51 -4.04
C VAL A 416 2.84 18.64 -4.19
N LEU A 417 4.02 18.46 -3.60
CA LEU A 417 5.14 19.37 -3.67
C LEU A 417 6.34 18.66 -4.27
N ALA A 418 7.13 19.38 -5.08
CA ALA A 418 8.49 18.94 -5.41
C ALA A 418 9.35 18.97 -4.13
N PRO A 419 10.34 18.07 -3.98
CA PRO A 419 11.24 18.09 -2.83
C PRO A 419 11.95 19.43 -2.63
N ASP A 420 12.21 20.16 -3.71
CA ASP A 420 12.88 21.47 -3.68
C ASP A 420 12.00 22.58 -3.05
N ASP A 421 10.68 22.38 -3.02
CA ASP A 421 9.72 23.32 -2.42
C ASP A 421 9.62 23.15 -0.90
N LEU A 422 10.27 22.17 -0.30
CA LEU A 422 10.29 21.97 1.14
C LEU A 422 11.15 23.03 1.83
N VAL A 423 10.73 23.42 3.04
CA VAL A 423 11.50 24.33 3.92
C VAL A 423 12.92 23.79 4.19
N LEU A 424 13.05 22.48 4.32
CA LEU A 424 14.33 21.80 4.35
C LEU A 424 14.72 21.37 2.94
N HIS A 425 15.72 22.03 2.37
CA HIS A 425 16.29 21.59 1.10
C HIS A 425 16.86 20.18 1.23
N TRP A 426 16.49 19.33 0.28
CA TRP A 426 16.97 17.96 0.17
C TRP A 426 18.03 17.85 -0.92
N PRO A 427 19.32 18.12 -0.61
CA PRO A 427 20.35 18.13 -1.65
C PRO A 427 20.51 16.79 -2.36
N ALA A 428 20.15 15.68 -1.72
CA ALA A 428 20.15 14.38 -2.37
C ALA A 428 19.04 14.20 -3.40
N ALA A 429 17.95 15.00 -3.38
CA ALA A 429 16.97 15.01 -4.46
C ALA A 429 17.61 15.35 -5.82
N LEU A 430 18.66 16.17 -5.83
CA LEU A 430 19.43 16.48 -7.02
C LEU A 430 20.16 15.27 -7.62
N LEU A 431 20.37 14.21 -6.83
CA LEU A 431 20.95 12.94 -7.28
C LEU A 431 19.89 12.01 -7.88
N LEU A 432 18.62 12.33 -7.73
CA LEU A 432 17.51 11.55 -8.25
C LEU A 432 17.15 12.00 -9.67
N PRO A 433 16.78 11.08 -10.58
CA PRO A 433 16.34 11.42 -11.92
C PRO A 433 14.96 12.06 -11.91
N ASP A 434 14.69 12.86 -12.92
CA ASP A 434 13.37 13.38 -13.24
C ASP A 434 12.78 12.61 -14.43
N ASP A 435 11.55 12.12 -14.29
CA ASP A 435 10.86 11.28 -15.28
C ASP A 435 9.88 12.10 -16.14
N ARG A 436 9.68 13.39 -15.84
CA ARG A 436 8.79 14.29 -16.60
C ARG A 436 9.48 14.83 -17.86
N ASP A 437 10.70 15.38 -17.66
CA ASP A 437 11.50 15.98 -18.70
C ASP A 437 12.90 15.34 -18.72
N VAL A 438 12.98 14.11 -19.23
CA VAL A 438 14.20 13.29 -19.17
C VAL A 438 15.33 13.93 -19.96
N THR A 439 16.29 14.52 -19.27
CA THR A 439 17.52 15.05 -19.80
C THR A 439 18.61 13.97 -19.91
N THR A 440 19.71 14.28 -20.62
CA THR A 440 20.91 13.41 -20.62
C THR A 440 21.44 13.18 -19.19
N ALA A 441 21.35 14.20 -18.32
CA ALA A 441 21.76 14.08 -16.92
C ALA A 441 20.86 13.07 -16.16
N ASP A 442 19.57 13.03 -16.45
CA ASP A 442 18.65 12.09 -15.82
C ASP A 442 18.88 10.65 -16.31
N GLN A 443 19.22 10.47 -17.57
CA GLN A 443 19.64 9.16 -18.08
C GLN A 443 20.89 8.65 -17.36
N VAL A 444 21.87 9.52 -17.11
CA VAL A 444 23.08 9.18 -16.33
C VAL A 444 22.70 8.85 -14.87
N ARG A 445 21.80 9.62 -14.25
CA ARG A 445 21.29 9.33 -12.90
C ARG A 445 20.57 7.98 -12.84
N TYR A 446 19.69 7.69 -13.81
CA TYR A 446 19.05 6.38 -13.90
C TYR A 446 20.07 5.24 -14.01
N ALA A 447 21.05 5.37 -14.91
CA ALA A 447 22.11 4.38 -15.05
C ALA A 447 22.89 4.19 -13.75
N ALA A 448 23.24 5.27 -13.04
CA ALA A 448 23.89 5.20 -11.74
C ALA A 448 23.01 4.44 -10.70
N TRP A 449 21.72 4.73 -10.64
CA TRP A 449 20.80 4.05 -9.72
C TRP A 449 20.60 2.57 -10.07
N VAL A 450 20.62 2.20 -11.36
CA VAL A 450 20.62 0.78 -11.78
C VAL A 450 21.87 0.08 -11.23
N VAL A 451 23.03 0.72 -11.33
CA VAL A 451 24.29 0.15 -10.80
C VAL A 451 24.23 0.03 -9.27
N VAL A 452 23.73 1.05 -8.56
CA VAL A 452 23.54 1.01 -7.09
C VAL A 452 22.59 -0.13 -6.70
N ALA A 453 21.44 -0.23 -7.36
CA ALA A 453 20.44 -1.26 -7.12
C ALA A 453 21.04 -2.67 -7.36
N ALA A 454 21.70 -2.88 -8.50
CA ALA A 454 22.32 -4.16 -8.82
C ALA A 454 23.44 -4.52 -7.82
N THR A 455 24.29 -3.56 -7.46
CA THR A 455 25.39 -3.77 -6.52
C THR A 455 24.88 -4.15 -5.14
N THR A 456 23.92 -3.40 -4.60
CA THR A 456 23.34 -3.66 -3.27
C THR A 456 22.60 -4.99 -3.25
N ALA A 457 21.86 -5.32 -4.31
CA ALA A 457 21.21 -6.62 -4.47
C ALA A 457 22.24 -7.77 -4.48
N LEU A 458 23.32 -7.66 -5.28
CA LEU A 458 24.36 -8.68 -5.35
C LEU A 458 25.08 -8.89 -4.02
N LEU A 459 25.38 -7.81 -3.29
CA LEU A 459 25.99 -7.89 -1.96
C LEU A 459 25.04 -8.60 -0.97
N ALA A 460 23.76 -8.26 -0.99
CA ALA A 460 22.75 -8.90 -0.14
C ALA A 460 22.56 -10.40 -0.49
N LEU A 461 22.55 -10.75 -1.77
CA LEU A 461 22.52 -12.14 -2.24
C LEU A 461 23.72 -12.95 -1.73
N ARG A 462 24.95 -12.36 -1.85
CA ARG A 462 26.19 -13.03 -1.40
C ARG A 462 26.19 -13.27 0.11
N THR A 463 25.79 -12.28 0.90
CA THR A 463 25.73 -12.38 2.37
C THR A 463 24.68 -13.41 2.80
N ALA A 464 23.49 -13.40 2.20
CA ALA A 464 22.43 -14.37 2.51
C ALA A 464 22.85 -15.82 2.23
N ARG A 465 23.53 -16.08 1.09
CA ARG A 465 24.04 -17.40 0.74
C ARG A 465 25.16 -17.89 1.67
N ARG A 466 26.03 -17.01 2.14
CA ARG A 466 27.09 -17.35 3.10
C ARG A 466 26.52 -17.74 4.47
N SER A 467 25.53 -17.00 4.96
CA SER A 467 24.86 -17.30 6.23
C SER A 467 24.08 -18.63 6.22
N GLY A 468 23.56 -19.05 5.07
CA GLY A 468 22.88 -20.34 4.90
C GLY A 468 23.83 -21.54 4.73
N ARG A 469 25.12 -21.31 4.46
CA ARG A 469 26.15 -22.35 4.27
C ARG A 469 27.04 -22.57 5.48
N ALA A 470 26.92 -21.76 6.54
CA ALA A 470 27.70 -21.99 7.75
C ALA A 470 27.32 -23.36 8.34
N PRO A 471 28.27 -24.33 8.49
CA PRO A 471 27.96 -25.63 9.04
C PRO A 471 27.47 -25.48 10.47
N ALA A 472 26.58 -26.36 10.89
CA ALA A 472 26.23 -26.58 12.29
C ALA A 472 27.44 -27.19 13.02
N ALA A 473 28.57 -26.51 12.99
CA ALA A 473 29.79 -26.95 13.64
C ALA A 473 29.80 -26.48 15.09
N SER A 474 29.88 -27.49 15.97
CA SER A 474 30.28 -27.42 17.38
C SER A 474 29.33 -26.68 18.36
N ARG A 475 28.19 -27.26 18.63
CA ARG A 475 27.60 -27.23 19.99
C ARG A 475 27.79 -28.57 20.69
N THR A 476 29.01 -29.03 20.71
CA THR A 476 29.45 -30.07 21.66
C THR A 476 30.66 -29.53 22.39
N SER A 477 30.64 -29.64 23.71
CA SER A 477 31.66 -29.32 24.72
C SER A 477 31.76 -27.85 25.15
N ARG A 478 31.01 -27.44 26.12
CA ARG A 478 31.47 -27.27 27.52
C ARG A 478 30.29 -26.94 28.43
#